data_b17169ae55004f83f785eb15681fe369
#
_entry.id   b17169ae55004f83f785eb15681fe369
#
_cell.length_a   1.000
_cell.length_b   1.000
_cell.length_c   1.000
_cell.angle_alpha   90.00
_cell.angle_beta   90.00
_cell.angle_gamma   90.00
#
_symmetry.space_group_name_H-M   'P 1'
#
loop_
_entity.id
_entity.type
_entity.pdbx_description
1 polymer ?
#
loop_
_entity_poly.entity_id
_entity_poly.type
_entity_poly.pdbx_seq_one_letter_code
_entity_poly.pdbx_strand_id
1 'polypeptide(L)'
;IDFGWNHPFAAVWLAFDNDTGTMYVTDCYKIREATPATHVDAMKPRCGGGEKPWMPVAWPHDGHQHEKGSGIVLQRQYRDRNLNMLAHHAQHSPEGTPDETKAIRQSVEAGVLGMLDDMNGGRFKVFSHLSDWFDEFRLYHRKDGQIVALYDDVLSATRYGWMSMAFATVAPIEQRQTKQRAYNWRLM
;
A
#
# COMPACT_ATOMS: atom_id res chain seq x y z
N ILE A 1 -0.76 1.59 1.57
CA ILE A 1 -1.27 2.07 2.87
C ILE A 1 -2.76 2.31 2.79
N ASP A 2 -3.43 2.27 3.95
CA ASP A 2 -4.77 2.78 4.18
C ASP A 2 -4.72 3.83 5.29
N PHE A 3 -5.37 4.98 5.07
CA PHE A 3 -5.35 6.07 6.05
C PHE A 3 -6.41 5.85 7.11
N GLY A 4 -6.10 6.18 8.37
CA GLY A 4 -7.04 6.09 9.46
C GLY A 4 -6.62 6.90 10.69
N TRP A 5 -7.61 7.21 11.52
CA TRP A 5 -7.45 7.77 12.86
C TRP A 5 -8.30 6.97 13.85
N ASN A 6 -9.64 7.10 13.80
CA ASN A 6 -10.57 6.27 14.57
C ASN A 6 -10.56 4.82 14.06
N HIS A 7 -10.56 4.63 12.73
CA HIS A 7 -10.12 3.39 12.11
C HIS A 7 -8.60 3.34 12.15
N PRO A 8 -7.98 2.18 12.26
CA PRO A 8 -6.53 2.07 12.21
C PRO A 8 -5.95 2.60 10.90
N PHE A 9 -4.80 3.26 10.99
CA PHE A 9 -3.88 3.32 9.85
C PHE A 9 -3.30 1.94 9.63
N ALA A 10 -3.23 1.51 8.37
CA ALA A 10 -2.58 0.26 7.99
C ALA A 10 -1.54 0.46 6.88
N ALA A 11 -0.44 -0.25 6.98
CA ALA A 11 0.58 -0.36 5.94
C ALA A 11 0.90 -1.84 5.69
N VAL A 12 1.05 -2.20 4.41
CA VAL A 12 1.34 -3.57 3.98
C VAL A 12 2.51 -3.52 3.00
N TRP A 13 3.45 -4.44 3.15
CA TRP A 13 4.58 -4.59 2.24
C TRP A 13 4.35 -5.76 1.31
N LEU A 14 4.46 -5.50 0.02
CA LEU A 14 4.23 -6.45 -1.04
C LEU A 14 5.55 -6.68 -1.80
N ALA A 15 5.86 -7.94 -2.06
CA ALA A 15 6.91 -8.34 -2.97
C ALA A 15 6.28 -9.04 -4.18
N PHE A 16 6.77 -8.73 -5.37
CA PHE A 16 6.31 -9.35 -6.60
C PHE A 16 7.44 -10.10 -7.27
N ASP A 17 7.21 -11.37 -7.54
CA ASP A 17 8.09 -12.23 -8.30
C ASP A 17 7.69 -12.16 -9.78
N ASN A 18 8.54 -11.51 -10.57
CA ASN A 18 8.29 -11.33 -12.01
C ASN A 18 8.37 -12.65 -12.80
N ASP A 19 9.11 -13.63 -12.31
CA ASP A 19 9.32 -14.89 -13.03
C ASP A 19 8.08 -15.78 -12.93
N THR A 20 7.43 -15.79 -11.78
CA THR A 20 6.23 -16.61 -11.53
C THR A 20 4.92 -15.82 -11.59
N GLY A 21 4.99 -14.49 -11.64
CA GLY A 21 3.83 -13.60 -11.53
C GLY A 21 3.15 -13.67 -10.16
N THR A 22 3.90 -14.06 -9.11
CA THR A 22 3.34 -14.25 -7.76
C THR A 22 3.57 -13.03 -6.89
N MET A 23 2.52 -12.54 -6.26
CA MET A 23 2.58 -11.54 -5.21
C MET A 23 2.68 -12.19 -3.83
N TYR A 24 3.52 -11.61 -2.98
CA TYR A 24 3.67 -11.99 -1.58
C TYR A 24 3.36 -10.81 -0.67
N VAL A 25 2.49 -11.00 0.30
CA VAL A 25 2.36 -10.10 1.45
C VAL A 25 3.43 -10.51 2.46
N THR A 26 4.41 -9.63 2.68
CA THR A 26 5.62 -9.96 3.45
C THR A 26 5.66 -9.36 4.83
N ASP A 27 4.96 -8.23 5.04
CA ASP A 27 4.87 -7.55 6.33
C ASP A 27 3.59 -6.71 6.39
N CYS A 28 3.10 -6.44 7.60
CA CYS A 28 2.01 -5.51 7.84
C CYS A 28 2.26 -4.71 9.13
N TYR A 29 1.66 -3.53 9.20
CA TYR A 29 1.70 -2.64 10.36
C TYR A 29 0.34 -1.97 10.51
N LYS A 30 -0.15 -1.90 11.73
CA LYS A 30 -1.46 -1.35 12.04
C LYS A 30 -1.40 -0.55 13.34
N ILE A 31 -1.94 0.66 13.35
CA ILE A 31 -1.97 1.53 14.54
C ILE A 31 -3.18 2.46 14.48
N ARG A 32 -3.76 2.77 15.64
CA ARG A 32 -4.81 3.77 15.81
C ARG A 32 -4.25 5.05 16.43
N GLU A 33 -4.95 6.16 16.23
CA GLU A 33 -4.73 7.43 16.94
C GLU A 33 -3.27 7.89 16.90
N ALA A 34 -2.62 7.70 15.74
CA ALA A 34 -1.25 8.07 15.51
C ALA A 34 -1.12 9.09 14.37
N THR A 35 -0.10 9.93 14.46
CA THR A 35 0.13 11.00 13.49
C THR A 35 0.83 10.48 12.22
N PRO A 36 0.74 11.18 11.08
CA PRO A 36 1.53 10.87 9.89
C PRO A 36 3.04 10.76 10.16
N ALA A 37 3.59 11.52 11.13
CA ALA A 37 4.99 11.39 11.53
C ALA A 37 5.28 10.01 12.11
N THR A 38 4.45 9.55 13.05
CA THR A 38 4.56 8.21 13.66
C THR A 38 4.47 7.10 12.62
N HIS A 39 3.53 7.22 11.67
CA HIS A 39 3.39 6.26 10.57
C HIS A 39 4.65 6.19 9.71
N VAL A 40 5.17 7.36 9.33
CA VAL A 40 6.38 7.46 8.48
C VAL A 40 7.59 6.88 9.19
N ASP A 41 7.77 7.16 10.48
CA ASP A 41 8.88 6.63 11.27
C ASP A 41 8.84 5.09 11.36
N ALA A 42 7.65 4.51 11.48
CA ALA A 42 7.46 3.05 11.44
C ALA A 42 7.71 2.46 10.05
N MET A 43 7.37 3.20 8.98
CA MET A 43 7.47 2.70 7.61
C MET A 43 8.88 2.81 7.01
N LYS A 44 9.60 3.90 7.28
CA LYS A 44 10.91 4.17 6.64
C LYS A 44 11.90 3.02 6.69
N PRO A 45 12.14 2.38 7.85
CA PRO A 45 13.08 1.25 7.93
C PRO A 45 12.69 0.09 7.01
N ARG A 46 11.39 -0.15 6.84
CA ARG A 46 10.82 -1.23 6.04
C ARG A 46 10.71 -0.89 4.55
N CYS A 47 10.75 0.39 4.19
CA CYS A 47 10.69 0.88 2.81
C CYS A 47 12.06 1.07 2.15
N GLY A 48 13.10 0.43 2.68
CA GLY A 48 14.47 0.53 2.17
C GLY A 48 15.37 1.44 2.99
N GLY A 49 14.85 1.97 4.12
CA GLY A 49 15.62 2.77 5.08
C GLY A 49 16.10 4.11 4.54
N GLY A 50 16.92 4.78 5.38
CA GLY A 50 17.53 6.06 5.04
C GLY A 50 16.57 7.25 5.04
N GLU A 51 17.06 8.39 4.60
CA GLU A 51 16.28 9.62 4.55
C GLU A 51 15.20 9.59 3.45
N LYS A 52 15.52 8.96 2.31
CA LYS A 52 14.62 8.82 1.15
C LYS A 52 14.46 7.34 0.81
N PRO A 53 13.49 6.64 1.42
CA PRO A 53 13.21 5.26 1.08
C PRO A 53 12.82 5.13 -0.40
N TRP A 54 13.27 4.04 -1.02
CA TRP A 54 13.09 3.84 -2.46
C TRP A 54 11.77 3.15 -2.82
N MET A 55 11.15 2.43 -1.87
CA MET A 55 9.95 1.65 -2.13
C MET A 55 8.76 2.57 -2.43
N PRO A 56 8.06 2.37 -3.57
CA PRO A 56 6.86 3.15 -3.87
C PRO A 56 5.73 2.82 -2.91
N VAL A 57 4.97 3.83 -2.52
CA VAL A 57 3.85 3.71 -1.59
C VAL A 57 2.54 3.98 -2.32
N ALA A 58 1.72 2.94 -2.44
CA ALA A 58 0.34 3.05 -2.92
C ALA A 58 -0.57 3.60 -1.82
N TRP A 59 -1.55 4.41 -2.20
CA TRP A 59 -2.45 5.10 -1.28
C TRP A 59 -3.87 5.21 -1.87
N PRO A 60 -4.93 5.28 -1.03
CA PRO A 60 -6.31 5.36 -1.47
C PRO A 60 -6.74 6.76 -1.93
N HIS A 61 -7.91 6.84 -2.57
CA HIS A 61 -8.49 8.09 -3.10
C HIS A 61 -8.69 9.18 -2.02
N ASP A 62 -9.02 8.79 -0.79
CA ASP A 62 -9.22 9.72 0.33
C ASP A 62 -7.95 10.46 0.75
N GLY A 63 -6.76 10.01 0.31
CA GLY A 63 -5.52 10.77 0.43
C GLY A 63 -5.55 12.16 -0.20
N HIS A 64 -6.55 12.46 -1.05
CA HIS A 64 -6.81 13.81 -1.57
C HIS A 64 -7.56 14.72 -0.58
N GLN A 65 -8.10 14.17 0.50
CA GLN A 65 -8.79 14.97 1.51
C GLN A 65 -7.83 15.90 2.24
N HIS A 66 -8.33 17.09 2.59
CA HIS A 66 -7.60 18.03 3.42
C HIS A 66 -7.83 17.68 4.89
N GLU A 67 -6.76 17.61 5.65
CA GLU A 67 -6.85 17.46 7.10
C GLU A 67 -7.50 18.71 7.72
N LYS A 68 -8.49 18.49 8.59
CA LYS A 68 -9.27 19.58 9.20
C LYS A 68 -8.45 20.55 10.04
N GLY A 69 -7.30 20.11 10.57
CA GLY A 69 -6.44 20.95 11.43
C GLY A 69 -5.44 21.79 10.65
N SER A 70 -4.73 21.18 9.69
CA SER A 70 -3.64 21.82 8.94
C SER A 70 -4.05 22.35 7.57
N GLY A 71 -5.18 21.89 7.02
CA GLY A 71 -5.59 22.18 5.65
C GLY A 71 -4.69 21.52 4.57
N ILE A 72 -3.70 20.73 4.97
CA ILE A 72 -2.79 20.05 4.06
C ILE A 72 -3.44 18.77 3.54
N VAL A 73 -3.27 18.48 2.26
CA VAL A 73 -3.72 17.23 1.64
C VAL A 73 -3.03 16.04 2.33
N LEU A 74 -3.81 15.05 2.74
CA LEU A 74 -3.32 13.98 3.61
C LEU A 74 -2.11 13.23 3.02
N GLN A 75 -2.17 12.80 1.75
CA GLN A 75 -1.04 12.13 1.10
C GLN A 75 0.24 13.00 1.03
N ARG A 76 0.08 14.34 0.96
CA ARG A 76 1.20 15.26 0.93
C ARG A 76 1.99 15.24 2.23
N GLN A 77 1.35 15.05 3.36
CA GLN A 77 2.03 14.97 4.65
C GLN A 77 3.04 13.82 4.72
N TYR A 78 2.76 12.70 4.03
CA TYR A 78 3.67 11.56 3.92
C TYR A 78 4.80 11.84 2.93
N ARG A 79 4.48 12.45 1.78
CA ARG A 79 5.46 12.84 0.76
C ARG A 79 6.46 13.87 1.29
N ASP A 80 5.99 14.89 2.02
CA ASP A 80 6.84 15.93 2.60
C ASP A 80 7.78 15.36 3.68
N ARG A 81 7.49 14.16 4.20
CA ARG A 81 8.37 13.39 5.08
C ARG A 81 9.24 12.37 4.34
N ASN A 82 9.39 12.54 3.03
CA ASN A 82 10.23 11.74 2.15
C ASN A 82 9.78 10.29 1.91
N LEU A 83 8.52 9.90 2.16
CA LEU A 83 8.03 8.66 1.61
C LEU A 83 7.81 8.78 0.10
N ASN A 84 8.17 7.74 -0.64
CA ASN A 84 8.03 7.67 -2.09
C ASN A 84 6.56 7.38 -2.48
N MET A 85 5.68 8.34 -2.21
CA MET A 85 4.25 8.23 -2.53
C MET A 85 4.06 8.19 -4.05
N LEU A 86 3.34 7.21 -4.57
CA LEU A 86 2.94 7.17 -5.99
C LEU A 86 2.25 8.47 -6.40
N ALA A 87 2.41 8.87 -7.67
CA ALA A 87 1.84 10.10 -8.20
C ALA A 87 0.31 10.08 -8.18
N HIS A 88 -0.27 8.91 -8.41
CA HIS A 88 -1.71 8.67 -8.45
C HIS A 88 -2.13 7.73 -7.31
N HIS A 89 -3.35 7.92 -6.81
CA HIS A 89 -3.96 6.98 -5.88
C HIS A 89 -4.26 5.63 -6.56
N ALA A 90 -4.50 4.59 -5.77
CA ALA A 90 -4.78 3.25 -6.27
C ALA A 90 -6.03 3.22 -7.16
N GLN A 91 -5.90 2.61 -8.34
CA GLN A 91 -6.97 2.45 -9.34
C GLN A 91 -6.70 1.24 -10.24
N HIS A 92 -7.75 0.61 -10.78
CA HIS A 92 -7.65 -0.62 -11.59
C HIS A 92 -7.08 -0.45 -13.01
N SER A 93 -7.01 0.78 -13.53
CA SER A 93 -6.51 1.04 -14.89
C SER A 93 -5.89 2.41 -15.01
N PRO A 94 -4.98 2.63 -16.00
CA PRO A 94 -4.43 3.94 -16.32
C PRO A 94 -5.52 4.95 -16.72
N GLU A 95 -5.19 6.23 -16.61
CA GLU A 95 -6.03 7.34 -17.03
C GLU A 95 -6.46 7.22 -18.51
N GLY A 96 -7.67 7.64 -18.83
CA GLY A 96 -8.13 7.78 -20.23
C GLY A 96 -9.44 7.12 -20.60
N THR A 97 -10.23 6.56 -19.67
CA THR A 97 -11.55 5.99 -19.96
C THR A 97 -12.70 6.85 -19.41
N PRO A 98 -13.90 6.81 -20.02
CA PRO A 98 -15.07 7.59 -19.66
C PRO A 98 -15.54 7.41 -18.19
N ASP A 99 -16.31 8.39 -17.67
CA ASP A 99 -16.72 8.49 -16.27
C ASP A 99 -17.42 7.24 -15.68
N GLU A 100 -18.18 6.49 -16.46
CA GLU A 100 -18.81 5.24 -16.00
C GLU A 100 -17.77 4.18 -15.58
N THR A 101 -16.65 4.14 -16.28
CA THR A 101 -15.55 3.22 -15.96
C THR A 101 -14.72 3.67 -14.74
N LYS A 102 -14.80 4.94 -14.34
CA LYS A 102 -14.08 5.46 -13.18
C LYS A 102 -14.60 4.86 -11.88
N ALA A 103 -15.92 4.75 -11.72
CA ALA A 103 -16.54 4.10 -10.56
C ALA A 103 -16.16 2.60 -10.47
N ILE A 104 -16.10 1.91 -11.59
CA ILE A 104 -15.69 0.49 -11.64
C ILE A 104 -14.22 0.33 -11.28
N ARG A 105 -13.33 1.21 -11.73
CA ARG A 105 -11.90 1.17 -11.44
C ARG A 105 -11.56 1.40 -9.97
N GLN A 106 -12.37 2.16 -9.28
CA GLN A 106 -12.22 2.45 -7.85
C GLN A 106 -13.05 1.49 -7.00
N SER A 107 -13.81 0.60 -7.63
CA SER A 107 -14.70 -0.33 -6.95
C SER A 107 -13.93 -1.26 -6.02
N VAL A 108 -14.33 -1.29 -4.76
CA VAL A 108 -13.85 -2.25 -3.76
C VAL A 108 -14.07 -3.68 -4.27
N GLU A 109 -15.23 -3.91 -4.87
CA GLU A 109 -15.67 -5.19 -5.40
C GLU A 109 -14.71 -5.74 -6.47
N ALA A 110 -14.36 -4.93 -7.45
CA ALA A 110 -13.44 -5.35 -8.52
C ALA A 110 -12.05 -5.70 -7.99
N GLY A 111 -11.54 -4.93 -7.00
CA GLY A 111 -10.27 -5.23 -6.34
C GLY A 111 -10.29 -6.52 -5.55
N VAL A 112 -11.36 -6.76 -4.80
CA VAL A 112 -11.53 -7.99 -4.02
C VAL A 112 -11.64 -9.22 -4.92
N LEU A 113 -12.42 -9.15 -6.02
CA LEU A 113 -12.54 -10.24 -6.97
C LEU A 113 -11.20 -10.55 -7.65
N GLY A 114 -10.45 -9.53 -8.10
CA GLY A 114 -9.14 -9.73 -8.71
C GLY A 114 -8.12 -10.37 -7.75
N MET A 115 -8.08 -9.93 -6.49
CA MET A 115 -7.25 -10.57 -5.47
C MET A 115 -7.67 -12.03 -5.21
N LEU A 116 -8.97 -12.31 -5.17
CA LEU A 116 -9.50 -13.66 -5.00
C LEU A 116 -9.12 -14.58 -6.16
N ASP A 117 -9.18 -14.08 -7.39
CA ASP A 117 -8.74 -14.83 -8.57
C ASP A 117 -7.25 -15.18 -8.52
N ASP A 118 -6.42 -14.23 -8.07
CA ASP A 118 -4.99 -14.49 -7.87
C ASP A 118 -4.73 -15.48 -6.73
N MET A 119 -5.50 -15.41 -5.63
CA MET A 119 -5.43 -16.41 -4.54
C MET A 119 -5.80 -17.80 -5.04
N ASN A 120 -6.91 -17.95 -5.76
CA ASN A 120 -7.35 -19.22 -6.35
C ASN A 120 -6.36 -19.75 -7.38
N GLY A 121 -5.71 -18.88 -8.13
CA GLY A 121 -4.65 -19.21 -9.08
C GLY A 121 -3.28 -19.52 -8.45
N GLY A 122 -3.14 -19.40 -7.12
CA GLY A 122 -1.88 -19.60 -6.41
C GLY A 122 -0.85 -18.49 -6.62
N ARG A 123 -1.26 -17.37 -7.24
CA ARG A 123 -0.40 -16.21 -7.52
C ARG A 123 -0.43 -15.14 -6.43
N PHE A 124 -1.20 -15.33 -5.37
CA PHE A 124 -1.24 -14.45 -4.21
C PHE A 124 -0.94 -15.25 -2.95
N LYS A 125 0.10 -14.87 -2.23
CA LYS A 125 0.56 -15.58 -1.02
C LYS A 125 0.78 -14.61 0.12
N VAL A 126 0.54 -15.07 1.34
CA VAL A 126 0.70 -14.29 2.56
C VAL A 126 1.63 -15.03 3.51
N PHE A 127 2.60 -14.34 4.08
CA PHE A 127 3.51 -14.95 5.05
C PHE A 127 2.74 -15.35 6.31
N SER A 128 2.95 -16.58 6.78
CA SER A 128 2.15 -17.21 7.83
C SER A 128 2.20 -16.51 9.20
N HIS A 129 3.20 -15.68 9.44
CA HIS A 129 3.36 -14.95 10.71
C HIS A 129 2.54 -13.65 10.78
N LEU A 130 1.85 -13.26 9.70
CA LEU A 130 1.08 -12.01 9.64
C LEU A 130 -0.31 -12.19 10.27
N SER A 131 -0.36 -12.29 11.60
CA SER A 131 -1.61 -12.52 12.35
C SER A 131 -2.71 -11.50 12.03
N ASP A 132 -2.38 -10.19 12.02
CA ASP A 132 -3.35 -9.12 11.77
C ASP A 132 -4.02 -9.26 10.40
N TRP A 133 -3.24 -9.66 9.38
CA TRP A 133 -3.77 -9.92 8.04
C TRP A 133 -4.77 -11.09 8.04
N PHE A 134 -4.41 -12.19 8.69
CA PHE A 134 -5.27 -13.37 8.75
C PHE A 134 -6.51 -13.16 9.62
N ASP A 135 -6.41 -12.37 10.68
CA ASP A 135 -7.55 -12.05 11.54
C ASP A 135 -8.59 -11.22 10.78
N GLU A 136 -8.17 -10.20 10.03
CA GLU A 136 -9.08 -9.46 9.14
C GLU A 136 -9.64 -10.36 8.03
N PHE A 137 -8.80 -11.19 7.40
CA PHE A 137 -9.25 -12.09 6.32
C PHE A 137 -10.34 -13.06 6.78
N ARG A 138 -10.26 -13.61 7.99
CA ARG A 138 -11.28 -14.50 8.55
C ARG A 138 -12.61 -13.77 8.84
N LEU A 139 -12.56 -12.49 9.15
CA LEU A 139 -13.73 -11.67 9.43
C LEU A 139 -14.34 -11.05 8.17
N TYR A 140 -13.59 -11.01 7.08
CA TYR A 140 -14.01 -10.37 5.84
C TYR A 140 -15.15 -11.15 5.19
N HIS A 141 -16.31 -10.53 5.06
CA HIS A 141 -17.51 -11.20 4.59
C HIS A 141 -18.45 -10.26 3.82
N ARG A 142 -19.44 -10.86 3.18
CA ARG A 142 -20.56 -10.14 2.57
C ARG A 142 -21.80 -10.24 3.43
N LYS A 143 -22.56 -9.16 3.48
CA LYS A 143 -23.91 -9.10 4.03
C LYS A 143 -24.81 -8.46 2.98
N ASP A 144 -25.94 -9.09 2.69
CA ASP A 144 -26.92 -8.63 1.70
C ASP A 144 -26.28 -8.31 0.31
N GLY A 145 -25.29 -9.11 -0.10
CA GLY A 145 -24.58 -8.97 -1.36
C GLY A 145 -23.48 -7.90 -1.37
N GLN A 146 -23.33 -7.11 -0.31
CA GLN A 146 -22.33 -6.06 -0.19
C GLN A 146 -21.18 -6.48 0.75
N ILE A 147 -19.97 -6.04 0.43
CA ILE A 147 -18.80 -6.21 1.31
C ILE A 147 -19.02 -5.37 2.57
N VAL A 148 -18.81 -5.99 3.73
CA VAL A 148 -18.83 -5.30 5.02
C VAL A 148 -17.46 -4.69 5.28
N ALA A 149 -17.37 -3.36 5.17
CA ALA A 149 -16.16 -2.59 5.46
C ALA A 149 -16.02 -2.41 6.99
N LEU A 150 -15.63 -3.46 7.68
CA LEU A 150 -15.41 -3.46 9.13
C LEU A 150 -14.21 -4.34 9.47
N TYR A 151 -13.23 -3.78 10.16
CA TYR A 151 -11.97 -4.47 10.47
C TYR A 151 -11.24 -4.97 9.21
N ASP A 152 -11.13 -4.13 8.20
CA ASP A 152 -10.55 -4.47 6.89
C ASP A 152 -9.38 -3.53 6.48
N ASP A 153 -8.78 -2.84 7.45
CA ASP A 153 -7.75 -1.83 7.21
C ASP A 153 -6.51 -2.41 6.51
N VAL A 154 -6.01 -3.56 6.99
CA VAL A 154 -4.86 -4.27 6.39
C VAL A 154 -5.24 -4.87 5.03
N LEU A 155 -6.45 -5.40 4.88
CA LEU A 155 -6.95 -5.90 3.60
C LEU A 155 -7.16 -4.78 2.58
N SER A 156 -7.66 -3.63 3.01
CA SER A 156 -7.79 -2.43 2.17
C SER A 156 -6.42 -1.93 1.72
N ALA A 157 -5.45 -1.81 2.62
CA ALA A 157 -4.07 -1.47 2.27
C ALA A 157 -3.45 -2.48 1.28
N THR A 158 -3.72 -3.79 1.47
CA THR A 158 -3.29 -4.86 0.55
C THR A 158 -3.90 -4.66 -0.84
N ARG A 159 -5.20 -4.39 -0.91
CA ARG A 159 -5.92 -4.14 -2.16
C ARG A 159 -5.38 -2.93 -2.91
N TYR A 160 -5.08 -1.82 -2.22
CA TYR A 160 -4.48 -0.64 -2.84
C TYR A 160 -3.09 -0.93 -3.41
N GLY A 161 -2.28 -1.71 -2.71
CA GLY A 161 -0.99 -2.16 -3.22
C GLY A 161 -1.13 -3.06 -4.44
N TRP A 162 -2.03 -4.04 -4.39
CA TRP A 162 -2.33 -4.93 -5.51
C TRP A 162 -2.80 -4.17 -6.76
N MET A 163 -3.73 -3.22 -6.60
CA MET A 163 -4.22 -2.36 -7.69
C MET A 163 -3.13 -1.49 -8.30
N SER A 164 -2.13 -1.10 -7.53
CA SER A 164 -1.08 -0.18 -7.95
C SER A 164 0.13 -0.87 -8.56
N MET A 165 0.18 -2.21 -8.62
CA MET A 165 1.34 -2.96 -9.12
C MET A 165 1.76 -2.56 -10.52
N ALA A 166 0.81 -2.31 -11.43
CA ALA A 166 1.09 -1.90 -12.80
C ALA A 166 1.82 -0.54 -12.89
N PHE A 167 1.77 0.27 -11.83
CA PHE A 167 2.36 1.62 -11.76
C PHE A 167 3.57 1.69 -10.81
N ALA A 168 3.75 0.68 -9.96
CA ALA A 168 4.80 0.65 -8.97
C ALA A 168 6.12 0.20 -9.60
N THR A 169 6.88 1.13 -10.17
CA THR A 169 8.22 0.86 -10.69
C THR A 169 9.26 1.03 -9.59
N VAL A 170 10.17 0.06 -9.51
CA VAL A 170 11.29 0.05 -8.56
C VAL A 170 12.60 0.02 -9.33
N ALA A 171 13.55 0.86 -8.94
CA ALA A 171 14.87 0.84 -9.56
C ALA A 171 15.56 -0.53 -9.37
N PRO A 172 16.30 -1.05 -10.38
CA PRO A 172 17.04 -2.30 -10.26
C PRO A 172 17.97 -2.34 -9.04
N ILE A 173 18.17 -3.52 -8.47
CA ILE A 173 18.99 -3.72 -7.25
C ILE A 173 20.40 -3.17 -7.41
N GLU A 174 21.01 -3.31 -8.58
CA GLU A 174 22.35 -2.80 -8.89
C GLU A 174 22.47 -1.28 -8.72
N GLN A 175 21.46 -0.53 -9.14
CA GLN A 175 21.42 0.92 -8.95
C GLN A 175 21.19 1.33 -7.49
N ARG A 176 20.55 0.47 -6.69
CA ARG A 176 20.34 0.70 -5.27
C ARG A 176 21.63 0.51 -4.46
N GLN A 177 22.40 -0.52 -4.76
CA GLN A 177 23.66 -0.84 -4.06
C GLN A 177 24.77 0.18 -4.37
N THR A 178 24.82 0.74 -5.56
CA THR A 178 25.83 1.73 -5.94
C THR A 178 25.69 3.01 -5.12
N LYS A 179 24.48 3.44 -4.79
CA LYS A 179 24.23 4.60 -3.93
C LYS A 179 24.64 4.35 -2.47
N GLN A 180 24.51 3.15 -1.95
CA GLN A 180 24.95 2.79 -0.59
C GLN A 180 26.48 2.67 -0.49
N ARG A 181 27.15 2.12 -1.49
CA ARG A 181 28.62 1.99 -1.51
C ARG A 181 29.35 3.33 -1.65
N ALA A 182 28.79 4.30 -2.34
CA ALA A 182 29.37 5.63 -2.46
C ALA A 182 29.44 6.40 -1.12
N TYR A 183 28.68 5.99 -0.10
CA TYR A 183 28.66 6.64 1.20
C TYR A 183 29.73 6.11 2.18
N ASN A 184 30.29 4.92 1.93
CA ASN A 184 31.22 4.25 2.87
C ASN A 184 32.72 4.44 2.58
N TRP A 185 33.10 5.23 1.59
CA TRP A 185 34.52 5.37 1.17
C TRP A 185 35.27 6.59 1.69
N ARG A 186 34.69 7.31 2.68
CA ARG A 186 35.35 8.51 3.24
C ARG A 186 35.69 8.44 4.71
N LEU A 187 35.74 7.26 5.29
CA LEU A 187 36.21 7.05 6.68
C LEU A 187 37.28 5.95 6.71
N MET A 188 38.38 6.19 6.06
CA MET A 188 39.71 5.63 6.35
C MET A 188 40.74 6.71 6.16
#